data_08307720dad51b228fc2714eb8cc1557
#
_entry.id   08307720dad51b228fc2714eb8cc1557
#
_cell.length_a   1.000
_cell.length_b   1.000
_cell.length_c   1.000
_cell.angle_alpha   90.00
_cell.angle_beta   90.00
_cell.angle_gamma   90.00
#
_symmetry.space_group_name_H-M   'P 1'
#
loop_
_entity.id
_entity.type
_entity.pdbx_description
1 polymer ?
#
loop_
_entity_poly.entity_id
_entity_poly.type
_entity_poly.pdbx_seq_one_letter_code
_entity_poly.pdbx_strand_id
1 'polypeptide(L)'
;MFSKGRNTFISSGLMLTSNLVCWILIGAFITGCGDGEDKKAAAQVQVSRTEKPVVFVSIPPQRTFVREIAGDRPEIHVMVKPGHSPATYEPTPKQMIALATAHLYLRTGVPFESAWMDRIRAANPRMLVINTAQDIKRRAMERHYHQASGRQHAEGHDKMHSSDSHKDPHVWLAPDLVKKQADTICHALQKIDPYNTHKYETNLVAFQQRLDDLDNYIRQTLQELEHRTFMVVHPSWGYFADSYNLEQFA
;
A
#
# COMPACT_ATOMS: atom_id res chain seq x y z
N MET A 1 35.32 -24.71 61.95
CA MET A 1 36.77 -24.64 61.84
C MET A 1 37.09 -23.47 60.92
N PHE A 2 37.41 -22.32 61.49
CA PHE A 2 38.53 -21.37 61.28
C PHE A 2 38.73 -20.98 59.77
N SER A 3 38.85 -19.71 59.39
CA SER A 3 39.37 -18.45 59.94
C SER A 3 39.16 -17.39 58.85
N LYS A 4 38.49 -16.28 59.00
CA LYS A 4 38.94 -14.96 59.47
C LYS A 4 40.21 -14.43 58.77
N GLY A 5 40.07 -13.31 58.06
CA GLY A 5 41.15 -12.45 57.61
C GLY A 5 40.58 -11.10 57.09
N ARG A 6 40.50 -10.13 58.02
CA ARG A 6 40.34 -8.68 57.77
C ARG A 6 41.72 -8.05 57.51
N ASN A 7 41.71 -6.95 56.76
CA ASN A 7 42.46 -5.68 57.07
C ASN A 7 42.25 -4.76 55.86
N THR A 8 41.58 -3.65 55.91
CA THR A 8 41.75 -2.30 56.48
C THR A 8 43.02 -1.56 56.11
N PHE A 9 42.74 -0.31 55.78
CA PHE A 9 43.53 0.94 55.89
C PHE A 9 44.10 1.50 54.61
N ILE A 10 44.04 2.74 54.24
CA ILE A 10 43.92 4.13 54.73
C ILE A 10 44.18 4.99 53.50
N SER A 11 43.41 5.95 53.17
CA SER A 11 43.44 7.37 53.51
C SER A 11 44.21 8.30 52.57
N SER A 12 43.57 9.36 52.27
CA SER A 12 44.05 10.76 52.15
C SER A 12 44.50 11.30 50.81
N GLY A 13 43.92 12.45 50.51
CA GLY A 13 44.60 13.52 49.79
C GLY A 13 43.71 14.32 48.86
N LEU A 14 42.92 15.14 49.32
CA LEU A 14 42.64 16.57 49.16
C LEU A 14 43.68 17.32 48.29
N MET A 15 43.26 17.98 47.23
CA MET A 15 43.52 19.41 46.98
C MET A 15 42.75 19.96 45.77
N LEU A 16 42.10 21.04 46.07
CA LEU A 16 41.55 22.06 45.16
C LEU A 16 42.65 22.64 44.26
N THR A 17 42.30 22.98 43.02
CA THR A 17 42.61 24.32 42.48
C THR A 17 41.64 24.68 41.35
N SER A 18 40.95 25.73 41.58
CA SER A 18 40.26 26.66 40.69
C SER A 18 41.16 27.13 39.57
N ASN A 19 40.64 27.17 38.35
CA ASN A 19 41.03 28.24 37.44
C ASN A 19 39.90 28.54 36.44
N LEU A 20 39.29 29.65 36.73
CA LEU A 20 38.41 30.46 35.92
C LEU A 20 39.24 31.15 34.84
N VAL A 21 39.01 30.90 33.57
CA VAL A 21 39.46 31.80 32.51
C VAL A 21 38.31 32.05 31.54
N CYS A 22 37.77 33.24 31.68
CA CYS A 22 36.87 33.95 30.85
C CYS A 22 37.61 34.33 29.53
N TRP A 23 37.10 33.94 28.36
CA TRP A 23 37.40 34.64 27.12
C TRP A 23 36.07 34.96 26.39
N ILE A 24 35.72 36.21 26.50
CA ILE A 24 34.81 36.92 25.58
C ILE A 24 35.65 37.37 24.39
N LEU A 25 35.16 37.21 23.20
CA LEU A 25 35.17 38.23 22.11
C LEU A 25 34.73 37.64 20.77
N ILE A 26 33.66 38.18 20.29
CA ILE A 26 33.44 38.97 19.03
C ILE A 26 33.47 38.14 17.74
N GLY A 27 32.31 37.93 17.19
CA GLY A 27 31.82 38.71 16.04
C GLY A 27 32.18 38.16 14.68
N ALA A 28 31.23 37.56 13.99
CA ALA A 28 31.05 37.81 12.55
C ALA A 28 29.62 37.43 12.15
N PHE A 29 28.81 38.44 11.95
CA PHE A 29 27.57 38.37 11.17
C PHE A 29 27.96 37.99 9.73
N ILE A 30 27.54 36.80 9.30
CA ILE A 30 27.41 36.50 7.88
C ILE A 30 25.92 36.27 7.63
N THR A 31 25.29 37.30 7.13
CA THR A 31 23.98 37.24 6.47
C THR A 31 24.15 36.42 5.20
N GLY A 32 23.81 35.14 5.28
CA GLY A 32 23.59 34.28 4.14
C GLY A 32 22.09 34.11 3.97
N CYS A 33 21.48 34.88 3.06
CA CYS A 33 20.20 34.52 2.47
C CYS A 33 20.43 33.24 1.71
N GLY A 34 19.94 32.13 2.24
CA GLY A 34 19.76 30.87 1.57
C GLY A 34 18.27 30.58 1.58
N ASP A 35 17.65 30.72 0.41
CA ASP A 35 16.31 30.19 0.16
C ASP A 35 16.32 28.68 0.37
N GLY A 36 16.11 28.29 1.61
CA GLY A 36 15.81 26.92 1.98
C GLY A 36 14.32 26.71 1.77
N GLU A 37 13.92 26.16 0.63
CA GLU A 37 12.63 25.51 0.51
C GLU A 37 12.58 24.37 1.56
N ASP A 38 12.01 24.69 2.71
CA ASP A 38 11.58 23.71 3.69
C ASP A 38 10.48 22.83 3.05
N LYS A 39 10.88 21.81 2.29
CA LYS A 39 10.05 20.64 2.06
C LYS A 39 9.85 19.97 3.42
N LYS A 40 8.86 20.45 4.14
CA LYS A 40 8.29 19.78 5.31
C LYS A 40 7.77 18.43 4.82
N ALA A 41 8.63 17.41 4.84
CA ALA A 41 8.21 16.03 4.67
C ALA A 41 7.17 15.78 5.79
N ALA A 42 5.92 15.63 5.39
CA ALA A 42 4.85 15.30 6.33
C ALA A 42 5.30 14.02 7.08
N ALA A 43 5.51 14.14 8.39
CA ALA A 43 5.94 13.02 9.21
C ALA A 43 4.91 11.90 9.06
N GLN A 44 5.33 10.78 8.47
CA GLN A 44 4.48 9.61 8.30
C GLN A 44 4.10 9.07 9.68
N VAL A 45 2.82 8.80 9.88
CA VAL A 45 2.32 8.27 11.15
C VAL A 45 2.76 6.82 11.26
N GLN A 46 3.74 6.58 12.14
CA GLN A 46 4.09 5.22 12.56
C GLN A 46 3.22 4.80 13.73
N VAL A 47 2.76 3.57 13.69
CA VAL A 47 1.93 2.97 14.75
C VAL A 47 2.81 2.58 15.93
N SER A 48 2.37 2.84 17.16
CA SER A 48 3.07 2.37 18.33
C SER A 48 3.01 0.83 18.44
N ARG A 49 3.94 0.23 19.19
CA ARG A 49 4.04 -1.23 19.29
C ARG A 49 2.76 -1.91 19.78
N THR A 50 1.98 -1.24 20.61
CA THR A 50 0.74 -1.78 21.22
C THR A 50 -0.52 -1.43 20.43
N GLU A 51 -0.47 -0.41 19.59
CA GLU A 51 -1.60 0.05 18.80
C GLU A 51 -1.78 -0.81 17.53
N LYS A 52 -3.03 -1.10 17.17
CA LYS A 52 -3.32 -1.80 15.92
C LYS A 52 -3.30 -0.83 14.75
N PRO A 53 -2.54 -1.13 13.66
CA PRO A 53 -2.66 -0.35 12.44
C PRO A 53 -4.08 -0.37 11.90
N VAL A 54 -4.61 0.79 11.50
CA VAL A 54 -5.88 0.90 10.77
C VAL A 54 -5.56 1.00 9.29
N VAL A 55 -5.99 0.01 8.52
CA VAL A 55 -5.72 -0.12 7.08
C VAL A 55 -7.02 -0.09 6.30
N PHE A 56 -7.12 0.82 5.34
CA PHE A 56 -8.20 0.84 4.37
C PHE A 56 -7.74 0.20 3.06
N VAL A 57 -8.61 -0.56 2.44
CA VAL A 57 -8.42 -1.14 1.12
C VAL A 57 -9.60 -0.80 0.23
N SER A 58 -9.38 -0.64 -1.07
CA SER A 58 -10.44 -0.27 -2.00
C SER A 58 -11.45 -1.39 -2.23
N ILE A 59 -10.99 -2.63 -2.36
CA ILE A 59 -11.81 -3.79 -2.75
C ILE A 59 -11.55 -5.02 -1.87
N PRO A 60 -12.51 -5.96 -1.79
CA PRO A 60 -12.39 -7.15 -0.94
C PRO A 60 -11.15 -8.02 -1.19
N PRO A 61 -10.67 -8.27 -2.43
CA PRO A 61 -9.44 -9.05 -2.64
C PRO A 61 -8.22 -8.51 -1.89
N GLN A 62 -8.04 -7.18 -1.84
CA GLN A 62 -6.92 -6.58 -1.12
C GLN A 62 -6.97 -6.86 0.39
N ARG A 63 -8.17 -7.00 0.98
CA ARG A 63 -8.30 -7.40 2.39
C ARG A 63 -7.67 -8.78 2.64
N THR A 64 -7.88 -9.71 1.72
CA THR A 64 -7.27 -11.04 1.79
C THR A 64 -5.74 -10.91 1.74
N PHE A 65 -5.20 -10.15 0.79
CA PHE A 65 -3.75 -9.98 0.66
C PHE A 65 -3.12 -9.35 1.90
N VAL A 66 -3.77 -8.33 2.49
CA VAL A 66 -3.30 -7.74 3.75
C VAL A 66 -3.33 -8.76 4.89
N ARG A 67 -4.37 -9.60 4.99
CA ARG A 67 -4.47 -10.65 6.00
C ARG A 67 -3.42 -11.74 5.84
N GLU A 68 -3.14 -12.15 4.62
CA GLU A 68 -2.08 -13.12 4.33
C GLU A 68 -0.71 -12.64 4.81
N ILE A 69 -0.43 -11.34 4.69
CA ILE A 69 0.85 -10.74 5.08
C ILE A 69 0.87 -10.35 6.56
N ALA A 70 -0.17 -9.69 7.06
CA ALA A 70 -0.17 -9.10 8.40
C ALA A 70 -0.92 -9.92 9.45
N GLY A 71 -1.66 -10.96 9.05
CA GLY A 71 -2.53 -11.73 9.95
C GLY A 71 -3.62 -10.84 10.55
N ASP A 72 -3.87 -11.01 11.85
CA ASP A 72 -4.87 -10.24 12.60
C ASP A 72 -4.29 -8.97 13.25
N ARG A 73 -3.06 -8.57 12.88
CA ARG A 73 -2.40 -7.39 13.44
C ARG A 73 -3.14 -6.09 13.08
N PRO A 74 -3.51 -5.79 11.81
CA PRO A 74 -4.25 -4.59 11.45
C PRO A 74 -5.76 -4.74 11.63
N GLU A 75 -6.43 -3.63 11.90
CA GLU A 75 -7.85 -3.46 11.65
C GLU A 75 -8.04 -3.10 10.17
N ILE A 76 -8.80 -3.91 9.40
CA ILE A 76 -8.90 -3.73 7.94
C ILE A 76 -10.32 -3.33 7.57
N HIS A 77 -10.44 -2.17 6.93
CA HIS A 77 -11.69 -1.65 6.38
C HIS A 77 -11.68 -1.74 4.85
N VAL A 78 -12.80 -2.19 4.27
CA VAL A 78 -13.00 -2.27 2.82
C VAL A 78 -13.93 -1.14 2.39
N MET A 79 -13.53 -0.37 1.38
CA MET A 79 -14.35 0.72 0.85
C MET A 79 -15.54 0.16 0.08
N VAL A 80 -15.30 -0.55 -1.00
CA VAL A 80 -16.37 -1.15 -1.81
C VAL A 80 -16.83 -2.43 -1.14
N LYS A 81 -18.05 -2.39 -0.59
CA LYS A 81 -18.63 -3.54 0.08
C LYS A 81 -19.08 -4.61 -0.93
N PRO A 82 -19.21 -5.88 -0.53
CA PRO A 82 -19.80 -6.91 -1.37
C PRO A 82 -21.16 -6.49 -1.93
N GLY A 83 -21.42 -6.80 -3.18
CA GLY A 83 -22.66 -6.42 -3.88
C GLY A 83 -22.67 -5.02 -4.50
N HIS A 84 -21.63 -4.21 -4.28
CA HIS A 84 -21.46 -2.90 -4.91
C HIS A 84 -20.45 -2.95 -6.05
N SER A 85 -20.69 -2.13 -7.08
CA SER A 85 -19.75 -1.98 -8.20
C SER A 85 -18.65 -0.98 -7.90
N PRO A 86 -17.35 -1.33 -8.05
CA PRO A 86 -16.26 -0.37 -7.95
C PRO A 86 -16.29 0.75 -8.99
N ALA A 87 -17.08 0.59 -10.06
CA ALA A 87 -17.19 1.61 -11.11
C ALA A 87 -18.02 2.82 -10.67
N THR A 88 -19.06 2.57 -9.86
CA THR A 88 -20.05 3.59 -9.47
C THR A 88 -20.13 3.77 -7.95
N TYR A 89 -19.13 3.28 -7.21
CA TYR A 89 -19.15 3.33 -5.76
C TYR A 89 -18.94 4.75 -5.23
N GLU A 90 -19.76 5.12 -4.26
CA GLU A 90 -19.61 6.35 -3.48
C GLU A 90 -19.39 6.01 -2.02
N PRO A 91 -18.29 6.44 -1.41
CA PRO A 91 -18.02 6.24 0.01
C PRO A 91 -19.07 6.90 0.88
N THR A 92 -19.57 6.17 1.87
CA THR A 92 -20.53 6.70 2.83
C THR A 92 -19.90 7.72 3.78
N PRO A 93 -20.67 8.67 4.36
CA PRO A 93 -20.13 9.60 5.37
C PRO A 93 -19.44 8.88 6.54
N LYS A 94 -19.96 7.72 6.97
CA LYS A 94 -19.35 6.92 8.03
C LYS A 94 -17.96 6.40 7.65
N GLN A 95 -17.75 5.99 6.40
CA GLN A 95 -16.44 5.57 5.91
C GLN A 95 -15.47 6.75 5.81
N MET A 96 -15.93 7.91 5.35
CA MET A 96 -15.10 9.13 5.29
C MET A 96 -14.67 9.59 6.69
N ILE A 97 -15.52 9.50 7.70
CA ILE A 97 -15.16 9.78 9.10
C ILE A 97 -14.13 8.76 9.60
N ALA A 98 -14.31 7.48 9.31
CA ALA A 98 -13.39 6.43 9.75
C ALA A 98 -11.98 6.56 9.13
N LEU A 99 -11.85 7.16 7.93
CA LEU A 99 -10.56 7.46 7.32
C LEU A 99 -9.69 8.42 8.15
N ALA A 100 -10.28 9.25 9.02
CA ALA A 100 -9.55 10.18 9.86
C ALA A 100 -8.55 9.49 10.81
N THR A 101 -8.78 8.23 11.16
CA THR A 101 -7.90 7.41 12.01
C THR A 101 -7.05 6.41 11.23
N ALA A 102 -7.17 6.37 9.91
CA ALA A 102 -6.45 5.41 9.07
C ALA A 102 -4.94 5.74 9.01
N HIS A 103 -4.11 4.70 9.09
CA HIS A 103 -2.66 4.80 8.93
C HIS A 103 -2.24 4.55 7.49
N LEU A 104 -2.98 3.68 6.77
CA LEU A 104 -2.66 3.25 5.41
C LEU A 104 -3.94 3.11 4.60
N TYR A 105 -3.90 3.58 3.36
CA TYR A 105 -4.89 3.32 2.32
C TYR A 105 -4.22 2.63 1.13
N LEU A 106 -4.69 1.43 0.80
CA LEU A 106 -4.21 0.65 -0.34
C LEU A 106 -5.22 0.76 -1.49
N ARG A 107 -4.83 1.46 -2.54
CA ARG A 107 -5.61 1.57 -3.78
C ARG A 107 -5.11 0.59 -4.84
N THR A 108 -5.95 0.26 -5.81
CA THR A 108 -5.59 -0.61 -6.95
C THR A 108 -5.93 -0.02 -8.32
N GLY A 109 -6.51 1.19 -8.36
CA GLY A 109 -6.85 1.90 -9.59
C GLY A 109 -8.23 1.52 -10.15
N VAL A 110 -9.16 1.13 -9.30
CA VAL A 110 -10.58 0.98 -9.67
C VAL A 110 -11.23 2.36 -9.87
N PRO A 111 -12.27 2.46 -10.73
CA PRO A 111 -12.77 3.76 -11.20
C PRO A 111 -13.20 4.74 -10.11
N PHE A 112 -13.86 4.29 -9.02
CA PHE A 112 -14.29 5.21 -7.96
C PHE A 112 -13.10 5.94 -7.31
N GLU A 113 -11.92 5.35 -7.28
CA GLU A 113 -10.73 5.99 -6.70
C GLU A 113 -10.39 7.29 -7.42
N SER A 114 -10.53 7.33 -8.76
CA SER A 114 -10.26 8.55 -9.53
C SER A 114 -11.18 9.70 -9.14
N ALA A 115 -12.44 9.40 -8.81
CA ALA A 115 -13.43 10.41 -8.41
C ALA A 115 -13.29 10.86 -6.95
N TRP A 116 -12.76 9.98 -6.07
CA TRP A 116 -12.80 10.21 -4.62
C TRP A 116 -11.43 10.39 -3.97
N MET A 117 -10.32 10.15 -4.67
CA MET A 117 -8.98 10.14 -4.05
C MET A 117 -8.60 11.47 -3.40
N ASP A 118 -8.95 12.60 -3.99
CA ASP A 118 -8.66 13.91 -3.40
C ASP A 118 -9.40 14.11 -2.08
N ARG A 119 -10.67 13.68 -2.01
CA ARG A 119 -11.47 13.74 -0.78
C ARG A 119 -10.96 12.75 0.27
N ILE A 120 -10.54 11.55 -0.14
CA ILE A 120 -9.94 10.54 0.72
C ILE A 120 -8.65 11.06 1.35
N ARG A 121 -7.77 11.69 0.56
CA ARG A 121 -6.54 12.31 1.05
C ARG A 121 -6.81 13.51 1.95
N ALA A 122 -7.81 14.33 1.61
CA ALA A 122 -8.19 15.47 2.43
C ALA A 122 -8.78 15.07 3.79
N ALA A 123 -9.44 13.92 3.88
CA ALA A 123 -9.98 13.39 5.14
C ALA A 123 -8.85 13.05 6.15
N ASN A 124 -7.68 12.64 5.66
CA ASN A 124 -6.51 12.38 6.51
C ASN A 124 -5.19 12.60 5.74
N PRO A 125 -4.64 13.81 5.79
CA PRO A 125 -3.39 14.14 5.08
C PRO A 125 -2.15 13.37 5.58
N ARG A 126 -2.21 12.77 6.77
CA ARG A 126 -1.11 11.98 7.34
C ARG A 126 -1.17 10.51 6.96
N MET A 127 -2.29 10.05 6.42
CA MET A 127 -2.48 8.67 5.98
C MET A 127 -1.57 8.35 4.78
N LEU A 128 -0.81 7.26 4.88
CA LEU A 128 -0.03 6.75 3.75
C LEU A 128 -0.98 6.18 2.69
N VAL A 129 -0.91 6.68 1.45
CA VAL A 129 -1.71 6.18 0.32
C VAL A 129 -0.80 5.53 -0.70
N ILE A 130 -0.99 4.23 -0.93
CA ILE A 130 -0.16 3.41 -1.82
C ILE A 130 -1.02 2.78 -2.92
N ASN A 131 -0.54 2.86 -4.17
CA ASN A 131 -1.12 2.12 -5.28
C ASN A 131 -0.47 0.74 -5.38
N THR A 132 -1.21 -0.32 -5.08
CA THR A 132 -0.69 -1.70 -5.11
C THR A 132 -0.40 -2.21 -6.52
N ALA A 133 -0.89 -1.51 -7.54
CA ALA A 133 -0.68 -1.84 -8.95
C ALA A 133 0.30 -0.88 -9.66
N GLN A 134 1.11 -0.09 -8.93
CA GLN A 134 2.01 0.90 -9.52
C GLN A 134 3.06 0.29 -10.46
N ASP A 135 3.57 -0.90 -10.11
CA ASP A 135 4.62 -1.60 -10.86
C ASP A 135 4.06 -2.65 -11.85
N ILE A 136 2.74 -2.59 -12.10
CA ILE A 136 2.05 -3.48 -13.03
C ILE A 136 1.75 -2.73 -14.32
N LYS A 137 2.25 -3.26 -15.45
CA LYS A 137 1.86 -2.76 -16.77
C LYS A 137 0.40 -3.08 -17.02
N ARG A 138 -0.44 -2.05 -17.04
CA ARG A 138 -1.88 -2.22 -17.24
C ARG A 138 -2.22 -2.39 -18.69
N ARG A 139 -3.10 -3.37 -18.98
CA ARG A 139 -3.72 -3.57 -20.29
C ARG A 139 -4.85 -2.54 -20.50
N ALA A 140 -5.23 -2.34 -21.76
CA ALA A 140 -6.44 -1.60 -22.08
C ALA A 140 -7.68 -2.40 -21.63
N MET A 141 -8.73 -1.70 -21.19
CA MET A 141 -10.03 -2.32 -20.93
C MET A 141 -10.65 -2.77 -22.26
N GLU A 142 -11.06 -4.02 -22.37
CA GLU A 142 -11.82 -4.48 -23.52
C GLU A 142 -13.17 -3.77 -23.55
N ARG A 143 -13.53 -3.21 -24.71
CA ARG A 143 -14.83 -2.56 -24.88
C ARG A 143 -15.88 -3.62 -25.18
N HIS A 144 -17.00 -3.58 -24.47
CA HIS A 144 -18.18 -4.32 -24.89
C HIS A 144 -18.60 -3.83 -26.27
N TYR A 145 -18.55 -4.70 -27.26
CA TYR A 145 -19.10 -4.41 -28.57
C TYR A 145 -20.63 -4.50 -28.48
N HIS A 146 -21.25 -3.47 -27.95
CA HIS A 146 -22.67 -3.25 -28.27
C HIS A 146 -22.71 -2.75 -29.70
N GLN A 147 -23.05 -3.61 -30.61
CA GLN A 147 -23.41 -3.26 -31.97
C GLN A 147 -24.74 -2.46 -31.90
N ALA A 148 -24.70 -1.24 -31.43
CA ALA A 148 -25.75 -0.27 -31.60
C ALA A 148 -25.53 0.39 -32.95
N SER A 149 -26.24 -0.13 -33.95
CA SER A 149 -26.40 0.52 -35.23
C SER A 149 -26.69 2.01 -35.11
N GLY A 150 -25.79 2.82 -35.60
CA GLY A 150 -26.05 4.16 -36.10
C GLY A 150 -26.41 5.24 -35.09
N ARG A 151 -25.41 6.05 -34.72
CA ARG A 151 -25.50 7.51 -34.80
C ARG A 151 -24.14 8.10 -34.48
N GLN A 152 -23.47 8.61 -35.51
CA GLN A 152 -22.40 9.59 -35.37
C GLN A 152 -22.99 10.84 -34.72
N HIS A 153 -22.56 11.21 -33.54
CA HIS A 153 -22.70 12.56 -33.03
C HIS A 153 -21.33 13.05 -32.55
N ALA A 154 -20.87 14.00 -33.31
CA ALA A 154 -20.05 15.19 -33.06
C ALA A 154 -19.25 15.29 -31.78
N GLU A 155 -17.98 15.55 -32.00
CA GLU A 155 -16.97 16.36 -31.33
C GLU A 155 -17.49 17.28 -30.21
N GLY A 156 -16.81 17.26 -29.08
CA GLY A 156 -16.89 18.33 -28.13
C GLY A 156 -16.40 17.97 -26.72
N HIS A 157 -15.23 18.52 -26.37
CA HIS A 157 -14.63 18.60 -25.04
C HIS A 157 -13.84 17.40 -24.53
N ASP A 158 -12.65 17.22 -25.09
CA ASP A 158 -11.49 16.67 -24.39
C ASP A 158 -11.13 17.54 -23.19
N LYS A 159 -11.74 17.26 -22.05
CA LYS A 159 -11.13 17.59 -20.76
C LYS A 159 -10.18 16.45 -20.44
N MET A 160 -8.93 16.79 -20.30
CA MET A 160 -7.78 16.03 -19.88
C MET A 160 -8.07 15.17 -18.63
N HIS A 161 -8.84 14.07 -18.81
CA HIS A 161 -9.02 13.03 -17.80
C HIS A 161 -7.85 12.07 -17.93
N SER A 162 -7.14 11.89 -16.84
CA SER A 162 -5.96 11.05 -16.69
C SER A 162 -6.05 9.76 -17.52
N SER A 163 -5.00 9.47 -18.29
CA SER A 163 -4.84 8.29 -19.17
C SER A 163 -5.08 6.92 -18.50
N ASP A 164 -5.36 6.91 -17.22
CA ASP A 164 -5.53 5.72 -16.38
C ASP A 164 -6.98 5.21 -16.31
N SER A 165 -7.97 6.04 -16.68
CA SER A 165 -9.40 5.69 -16.57
C SER A 165 -9.89 4.64 -17.59
N HIS A 166 -9.08 4.33 -18.61
CA HIS A 166 -9.40 3.35 -19.66
C HIS A 166 -8.61 2.05 -19.53
N LYS A 167 -7.84 1.90 -18.44
CA LYS A 167 -7.03 0.71 -18.21
C LYS A 167 -7.78 -0.29 -17.33
N ASP A 168 -7.62 -1.57 -17.66
CA ASP A 168 -8.20 -2.68 -16.93
C ASP A 168 -7.67 -2.71 -15.48
N PRO A 169 -8.53 -2.57 -14.45
CA PRO A 169 -8.10 -2.58 -13.07
C PRO A 169 -7.94 -3.99 -12.47
N HIS A 170 -8.39 -5.06 -13.16
CA HIS A 170 -8.59 -6.41 -12.60
C HIS A 170 -7.29 -7.21 -12.37
N VAL A 171 -6.22 -6.53 -11.97
CA VAL A 171 -4.88 -7.09 -11.75
C VAL A 171 -4.82 -8.15 -10.62
N TRP A 172 -5.85 -8.25 -9.80
CA TRP A 172 -5.93 -9.23 -8.70
C TRP A 172 -6.39 -10.63 -9.14
N LEU A 173 -6.69 -10.82 -10.43
CA LEU A 173 -7.15 -12.10 -10.98
C LEU A 173 -6.04 -12.96 -11.59
N ALA A 174 -4.78 -12.50 -11.57
CA ALA A 174 -3.62 -13.26 -12.03
C ALA A 174 -2.62 -13.44 -10.87
N PRO A 175 -2.26 -14.68 -10.48
CA PRO A 175 -1.39 -14.96 -9.34
C PRO A 175 -0.03 -14.26 -9.39
N ASP A 176 0.59 -14.15 -10.56
CA ASP A 176 1.86 -13.44 -10.77
C ASP A 176 1.75 -11.93 -10.47
N LEU A 177 0.60 -11.31 -10.79
CA LEU A 177 0.34 -9.91 -10.50
C LEU A 177 -0.05 -9.71 -9.02
N VAL A 178 -0.68 -10.70 -8.40
CA VAL A 178 -0.94 -10.68 -6.95
C VAL A 178 0.37 -10.72 -6.17
N LYS A 179 1.39 -11.45 -6.61
CA LYS A 179 2.73 -11.44 -5.99
C LYS A 179 3.33 -10.04 -5.96
N LYS A 180 3.27 -9.29 -7.06
CA LYS A 180 3.73 -7.89 -7.13
C LYS A 180 2.95 -6.97 -6.19
N GLN A 181 1.63 -7.16 -6.11
CA GLN A 181 0.80 -6.42 -5.16
C GLN A 181 1.16 -6.76 -3.71
N ALA A 182 1.43 -8.03 -3.42
CA ALA A 182 1.82 -8.49 -2.10
C ALA A 182 3.15 -7.87 -1.63
N ASP A 183 4.15 -7.75 -2.52
CA ASP A 183 5.40 -7.04 -2.24
C ASP A 183 5.14 -5.58 -1.86
N THR A 184 4.34 -4.88 -2.66
CA THR A 184 3.98 -3.48 -2.40
C THR A 184 3.22 -3.31 -1.08
N ILE A 185 2.30 -4.22 -0.77
CA ILE A 185 1.53 -4.24 0.49
C ILE A 185 2.46 -4.48 1.68
N CYS A 186 3.38 -5.44 1.59
CA CYS A 186 4.35 -5.73 2.63
C CYS A 186 5.20 -4.50 2.95
N HIS A 187 5.79 -3.87 1.95
CA HIS A 187 6.57 -2.64 2.11
C HIS A 187 5.75 -1.49 2.73
N ALA A 188 4.47 -1.36 2.37
CA ALA A 188 3.60 -0.34 2.95
C ALA A 188 3.30 -0.60 4.43
N LEU A 189 3.06 -1.86 4.79
CA LEU A 189 2.85 -2.28 6.19
C LEU A 189 4.09 -2.06 7.04
N GLN A 190 5.28 -2.38 6.53
CA GLN A 190 6.57 -2.14 7.21
C GLN A 190 6.79 -0.66 7.53
N LYS A 191 6.40 0.24 6.61
CA LYS A 191 6.52 1.70 6.81
C LYS A 191 5.67 2.19 7.98
N ILE A 192 4.45 1.69 8.14
CA ILE A 192 3.54 2.14 9.20
C ILE A 192 3.71 1.37 10.51
N ASP A 193 4.18 0.12 10.46
CA ASP A 193 4.36 -0.77 11.63
C ASP A 193 5.72 -1.49 11.56
N PRO A 194 6.84 -0.77 11.73
CA PRO A 194 8.19 -1.30 11.59
C PRO A 194 8.54 -2.40 12.62
N TYR A 195 7.84 -2.44 13.74
CA TYR A 195 8.04 -3.47 14.78
C TYR A 195 7.67 -4.88 14.34
N ASN A 196 6.86 -5.02 13.30
CA ASN A 196 6.40 -6.31 12.78
C ASN A 196 7.02 -6.68 11.42
N THR A 197 8.05 -5.95 10.97
CA THR A 197 8.73 -6.16 9.67
C THR A 197 9.06 -7.60 9.40
N HIS A 198 9.77 -8.28 10.29
CA HIS A 198 10.17 -9.67 10.12
C HIS A 198 8.98 -10.64 9.97
N LYS A 199 7.91 -10.42 10.74
CA LYS A 199 6.69 -11.22 10.62
C LYS A 199 6.03 -11.04 9.26
N TYR A 200 5.97 -9.79 8.76
CA TYR A 200 5.40 -9.50 7.45
C TYR A 200 6.20 -10.13 6.32
N GLU A 201 7.54 -10.10 6.39
CA GLU A 201 8.43 -10.76 5.43
C GLU A 201 8.24 -12.27 5.42
N THR A 202 8.22 -12.90 6.60
CA THR A 202 7.99 -14.35 6.71
C THR A 202 6.65 -14.75 6.10
N ASN A 203 5.59 -14.01 6.41
CA ASN A 203 4.26 -14.28 5.88
C ASN A 203 4.17 -14.02 4.38
N LEU A 204 4.85 -12.98 3.87
CA LEU A 204 4.94 -12.68 2.45
C LEU A 204 5.52 -13.85 1.67
N VAL A 205 6.66 -14.41 2.13
CA VAL A 205 7.28 -15.59 1.50
C VAL A 205 6.31 -16.77 1.46
N ALA A 206 5.62 -17.03 2.56
CA ALA A 206 4.64 -18.12 2.63
C ALA A 206 3.43 -17.86 1.71
N PHE A 207 2.99 -16.61 1.58
CA PHE A 207 1.90 -16.24 0.68
C PHE A 207 2.32 -16.37 -0.79
N GLN A 208 3.51 -15.90 -1.13
CA GLN A 208 4.05 -16.03 -2.49
C GLN A 208 4.20 -17.49 -2.91
N GLN A 209 4.63 -18.39 -1.99
CA GLN A 209 4.68 -19.81 -2.27
C GLN A 209 3.31 -20.39 -2.61
N ARG A 210 2.26 -20.02 -1.84
CA ARG A 210 0.89 -20.47 -2.16
C ARG A 210 0.39 -19.92 -3.52
N LEU A 211 0.81 -18.73 -3.90
CA LEU A 211 0.49 -18.19 -5.23
C LEU A 211 1.23 -18.94 -6.35
N ASP A 212 2.47 -19.37 -6.11
CA ASP A 212 3.22 -20.23 -7.05
C ASP A 212 2.58 -21.62 -7.18
N ASP A 213 2.16 -22.20 -6.07
CA ASP A 213 1.46 -23.49 -6.06
C ASP A 213 0.13 -23.38 -6.82
N LEU A 214 -0.60 -22.27 -6.64
CA LEU A 214 -1.85 -21.98 -7.38
C LEU A 214 -1.58 -21.77 -8.87
N ASP A 215 -0.56 -21.03 -9.24
CA ASP A 215 -0.18 -20.81 -10.64
C ASP A 215 0.14 -22.16 -11.34
N ASN A 216 0.94 -22.99 -10.68
CA ASN A 216 1.29 -24.31 -11.17
C ASN A 216 0.05 -25.21 -11.32
N TYR A 217 -0.85 -25.20 -10.34
CA TYR A 217 -2.10 -25.95 -10.41
C TYR A 217 -2.98 -25.51 -11.58
N ILE A 218 -3.12 -24.19 -11.79
CA ILE A 218 -3.89 -23.64 -12.90
C ILE A 218 -3.25 -24.06 -14.23
N ARG A 219 -1.92 -23.94 -14.38
CA ARG A 219 -1.21 -24.34 -15.61
C ARG A 219 -1.43 -25.81 -15.94
N GLN A 220 -1.30 -26.69 -14.95
CA GLN A 220 -1.54 -28.12 -15.13
C GLN A 220 -2.99 -28.40 -15.52
N THR A 221 -3.96 -27.76 -14.84
CA THR A 221 -5.40 -27.93 -15.13
C THR A 221 -5.75 -27.49 -16.54
N LEU A 222 -5.12 -26.42 -17.02
CA LEU A 222 -5.41 -25.86 -18.34
C LEU A 222 -4.55 -26.45 -19.48
N GLN A 223 -3.62 -27.37 -19.17
CA GLN A 223 -2.67 -27.90 -20.13
C GLN A 223 -3.33 -28.66 -21.27
N GLU A 224 -4.35 -29.44 -20.96
CA GLU A 224 -5.03 -30.35 -21.88
C GLU A 224 -6.28 -29.74 -22.53
N LEU A 225 -6.52 -28.42 -22.37
CA LEU A 225 -7.68 -27.80 -22.98
C LEU A 225 -7.52 -27.71 -24.52
N GLU A 226 -8.46 -28.32 -25.23
CA GLU A 226 -8.58 -28.21 -26.71
C GLU A 226 -9.07 -26.81 -27.10
N HIS A 227 -10.00 -26.24 -26.35
CA HIS A 227 -10.56 -24.90 -26.57
C HIS A 227 -10.07 -23.95 -25.50
N ARG A 228 -9.49 -22.84 -25.93
CA ARG A 228 -8.88 -21.84 -25.04
C ARG A 228 -9.69 -20.56 -24.93
N THR A 229 -10.94 -20.61 -25.37
CA THR A 229 -11.86 -19.48 -25.36
C THR A 229 -12.90 -19.67 -24.27
N PHE A 230 -13.23 -18.64 -23.52
CA PHE A 230 -14.30 -18.65 -22.53
C PHE A 230 -15.13 -17.36 -22.59
N MET A 231 -16.39 -17.46 -22.22
CA MET A 231 -17.34 -16.35 -22.25
C MET A 231 -17.61 -15.83 -20.84
N VAL A 232 -17.68 -14.51 -20.71
CA VAL A 232 -17.98 -13.81 -19.45
C VAL A 232 -19.02 -12.72 -19.67
N VAL A 233 -19.76 -12.37 -18.63
CA VAL A 233 -20.71 -11.24 -18.66
C VAL A 233 -19.99 -9.90 -18.53
N HIS A 234 -18.85 -9.88 -17.80
CA HIS A 234 -18.04 -8.69 -17.58
C HIS A 234 -16.59 -9.01 -17.86
N PRO A 235 -15.89 -8.22 -18.71
CA PRO A 235 -14.52 -8.52 -19.17
C PRO A 235 -13.45 -8.26 -18.10
N SER A 236 -13.52 -9.00 -16.99
CA SER A 236 -12.61 -8.84 -15.85
C SER A 236 -11.43 -9.79 -15.84
N TRP A 237 -11.44 -10.82 -16.67
CA TRP A 237 -10.47 -11.93 -16.63
C TRP A 237 -9.30 -11.78 -17.60
N GLY A 238 -9.11 -10.59 -18.17
CA GLY A 238 -8.11 -10.37 -19.22
C GLY A 238 -6.68 -10.68 -18.78
N TYR A 239 -6.26 -10.31 -17.56
CA TYR A 239 -4.93 -10.64 -17.05
C TYR A 239 -4.77 -12.15 -16.81
N PHE A 240 -5.81 -12.81 -16.34
CA PHE A 240 -5.84 -14.27 -16.22
C PHE A 240 -5.71 -14.93 -17.58
N ALA A 241 -6.48 -14.48 -18.58
CA ALA A 241 -6.41 -14.98 -19.94
C ALA A 241 -5.00 -14.82 -20.52
N ASP A 242 -4.38 -13.64 -20.37
CA ASP A 242 -3.01 -13.39 -20.82
C ASP A 242 -2.00 -14.33 -20.13
N SER A 243 -2.13 -14.57 -18.82
CA SER A 243 -1.19 -15.41 -18.06
C SER A 243 -1.24 -16.89 -18.45
N TYR A 244 -2.38 -17.36 -18.96
CA TYR A 244 -2.60 -18.78 -19.25
C TYR A 244 -2.91 -19.08 -20.70
N ASN A 245 -2.66 -18.14 -21.62
CA ASN A 245 -2.92 -18.27 -23.06
C ASN A 245 -4.37 -18.69 -23.33
N LEU A 246 -5.30 -17.97 -22.72
CA LEU A 246 -6.74 -18.09 -22.94
C LEU A 246 -7.25 -16.84 -23.65
N GLU A 247 -8.42 -16.97 -24.26
CA GLU A 247 -9.13 -15.87 -24.91
C GLU A 247 -10.48 -15.65 -24.23
N GLN A 248 -10.72 -14.42 -23.75
CA GLN A 248 -11.96 -14.02 -23.12
C GLN A 248 -12.89 -13.38 -24.15
N PHE A 249 -14.17 -13.74 -24.11
CA PHE A 249 -15.27 -13.07 -24.81
C PHE A 249 -16.25 -12.48 -23.81
N ALA A 250 -16.71 -11.24 -24.06
CA ALA A 250 -17.65 -10.51 -23.19
C ALA A 250 -18.82 -9.90 -23.99
#